data_7314f6067b04cc1538ed1c616f343aa1
#
_entry.id   7314f6067b04cc1538ed1c616f343aa1
#
_cell.length_a   1.000
_cell.length_b   1.000
_cell.length_c   1.000
_cell.angle_alpha   90.00
_cell.angle_beta   90.00
_cell.angle_gamma   90.00
#
_symmetry.space_group_name_H-M   'P 1'
#
loop_
_entity.id
_entity.type
_entity.pdbx_description
1 polymer ?
#
loop_
_entity_poly.entity_id
_entity_poly.type
_entity_poly.pdbx_seq_one_letter_code
_entity_poly.pdbx_strand_id
1 'polypeptide(L)'
;MRGSPVDVTGWGGLLEGLFHGLRSRPIGVDRPSGRLAQVRLGAIDVFSLTGNAQLVSQSAAAVSQIPLEVAKVAMMTRGAGWFTQGRTDLDVEPGEFVVYDAARPYQLAMPDRWKCVVVTVPMATLGLPAGVLNEASTRVHRTSGAGRALRSVLDEVNQLGTTSPSARHRLGVAVTALLAAALADVAYPTTQTPELALRDAVLDSIKARLSDPSLSTAELAREHHVSTRTLQRLFESEARGVVGMIRDLRLEAIRQDLADPAMHRRSIADVAGGWCLTDPAWLSRSFRARYGMTPSRYRRLALAESRSDPR
;
A
#
# COMPACT_ATOMS: atom_id res chain seq x y z
N MET A 1 -19.89 14.22 3.76
CA MET A 1 -20.62 13.60 4.87
C MET A 1 -19.65 13.48 6.02
N ARG A 2 -19.88 14.13 7.14
CA ARG A 2 -19.16 13.85 8.38
C ARG A 2 -19.48 12.40 8.72
N GLY A 3 -18.46 11.55 8.89
CA GLY A 3 -18.68 10.17 9.30
C GLY A 3 -19.50 10.16 10.59
N SER A 4 -20.73 9.73 10.51
CA SER A 4 -21.58 9.60 11.69
C SER A 4 -20.93 8.61 12.64
N PRO A 5 -20.78 8.91 13.92
CA PRO A 5 -20.30 7.94 14.90
C PRO A 5 -21.31 6.79 14.95
N VAL A 6 -20.87 5.58 14.59
CA VAL A 6 -21.70 4.38 14.71
C VAL A 6 -21.81 4.02 16.18
N ASP A 7 -23.04 3.87 16.64
CA ASP A 7 -23.41 3.64 18.04
C ASP A 7 -22.92 2.24 18.54
N VAL A 8 -22.79 2.14 19.84
CA VAL A 8 -22.10 1.11 20.64
C VAL A 8 -22.59 -0.34 20.43
N THR A 9 -23.82 -0.55 19.93
CA THR A 9 -24.41 -1.89 19.76
C THR A 9 -23.89 -2.71 18.59
N GLY A 10 -23.15 -2.09 17.67
CA GLY A 10 -22.63 -2.71 16.44
C GLY A 10 -21.10 -2.79 16.32
N TRP A 11 -20.32 -2.43 17.37
CA TRP A 11 -18.87 -2.32 17.28
C TRP A 11 -18.18 -3.58 16.75
N GLY A 12 -18.50 -4.76 17.29
CA GLY A 12 -17.92 -6.03 16.83
C GLY A 12 -18.25 -6.32 15.36
N GLY A 13 -19.52 -6.16 14.96
CA GLY A 13 -19.95 -6.36 13.57
C GLY A 13 -19.33 -5.34 12.60
N LEU A 14 -19.12 -4.08 13.05
CA LEU A 14 -18.45 -3.06 12.27
C LEU A 14 -16.99 -3.45 11.98
N LEU A 15 -16.26 -3.91 13.01
CA LEU A 15 -14.87 -4.37 12.84
C LEU A 15 -14.79 -5.63 11.95
N GLU A 16 -15.71 -6.57 12.16
CA GLU A 16 -15.79 -7.80 11.37
C GLU A 16 -16.02 -7.51 9.88
N GLY A 17 -16.94 -6.59 9.56
CA GLY A 17 -17.25 -6.22 8.18
C GLY A 17 -16.15 -5.43 7.49
N LEU A 18 -15.58 -4.41 8.17
CA LEU A 18 -14.59 -3.52 7.56
C LEU A 18 -13.16 -4.11 7.51
N PHE A 19 -12.84 -5.00 8.44
CA PHE A 19 -11.50 -5.58 8.55
C PHE A 19 -11.46 -7.10 8.33
N HIS A 20 -12.39 -7.62 7.52
CA HIS A 20 -12.40 -9.02 7.08
C HIS A 20 -12.31 -10.02 8.25
N GLY A 21 -13.32 -10.01 9.12
CA GLY A 21 -13.41 -10.97 10.23
C GLY A 21 -12.57 -10.62 11.46
N LEU A 22 -12.21 -9.34 11.64
CA LEU A 22 -11.55 -8.86 12.85
C LEU A 22 -12.53 -8.95 14.05
N ARG A 23 -12.13 -9.66 15.09
CA ARG A 23 -12.93 -9.86 16.31
C ARG A 23 -12.40 -9.02 17.45
N SER A 24 -13.32 -8.47 18.25
CA SER A 24 -13.02 -7.70 19.45
C SER A 24 -13.48 -8.45 20.70
N ARG A 25 -12.63 -8.48 21.73
CA ARG A 25 -12.92 -9.03 23.06
C ARG A 25 -12.59 -8.00 24.14
N PRO A 26 -13.34 -7.92 25.23
CA PRO A 26 -13.08 -6.98 26.31
C PRO A 26 -11.82 -7.34 27.10
N ILE A 27 -11.13 -6.32 27.62
CA ILE A 27 -10.06 -6.43 28.60
C ILE A 27 -10.47 -5.61 29.82
N GLY A 28 -10.87 -6.27 30.91
CA GLY A 28 -11.22 -5.56 32.16
C GLY A 28 -12.42 -4.61 32.07
N VAL A 29 -13.24 -4.74 31.01
CA VAL A 29 -14.49 -3.97 30.80
C VAL A 29 -15.61 -4.92 30.39
N ASP A 30 -16.87 -4.54 30.59
CA ASP A 30 -18.00 -5.42 30.31
C ASP A 30 -18.15 -5.71 28.80
N ARG A 31 -17.96 -4.70 27.96
CA ARG A 31 -18.10 -4.82 26.50
C ARG A 31 -17.09 -3.93 25.75
N PRO A 32 -16.54 -4.42 24.63
CA PRO A 32 -15.78 -3.57 23.73
C PRO A 32 -16.69 -2.52 23.11
N SER A 33 -16.18 -1.30 23.05
CA SER A 33 -16.86 -0.18 22.39
C SER A 33 -15.87 0.74 21.70
N GLY A 34 -16.34 1.45 20.68
CA GLY A 34 -15.47 2.36 19.97
C GLY A 34 -16.22 3.23 18.97
N ARG A 35 -15.47 4.09 18.30
CA ARG A 35 -15.92 4.89 17.16
C ARG A 35 -14.93 4.70 16.02
N LEU A 36 -15.45 4.73 14.81
CA LEU A 36 -14.67 4.60 13.60
C LEU A 36 -15.09 5.67 12.60
N ALA A 37 -14.11 6.32 11.99
CA ALA A 37 -14.29 7.14 10.79
C ALA A 37 -13.39 6.58 9.70
N GLN A 38 -13.91 6.51 8.46
CA GLN A 38 -13.17 6.03 7.28
C GLN A 38 -13.09 7.12 6.23
N VAL A 39 -11.93 7.29 5.66
CA VAL A 39 -11.69 8.14 4.49
C VAL A 39 -10.99 7.32 3.41
N ARG A 40 -11.61 7.17 2.26
CA ARG A 40 -10.99 6.51 1.10
C ARG A 40 -10.21 7.50 0.26
N LEU A 41 -8.96 7.20 0.02
CA LEU A 41 -8.00 8.01 -0.73
C LEU A 41 -7.46 7.22 -1.94
N GLY A 42 -8.26 7.10 -2.98
CA GLY A 42 -7.91 6.28 -4.14
C GLY A 42 -7.80 4.80 -3.80
N ALA A 43 -6.57 4.25 -3.87
CA ALA A 43 -6.31 2.83 -3.60
C ALA A 43 -6.13 2.49 -2.11
N ILE A 44 -6.08 3.48 -1.22
CA ILE A 44 -5.86 3.27 0.21
C ILE A 44 -7.08 3.69 1.03
N ASP A 45 -7.27 3.02 2.16
CA ASP A 45 -8.27 3.40 3.17
C ASP A 45 -7.56 3.86 4.43
N VAL A 46 -8.01 4.99 4.99
CA VAL A 46 -7.54 5.55 6.25
C VAL A 46 -8.68 5.48 7.26
N PHE A 47 -8.44 4.79 8.36
CA PHE A 47 -9.39 4.62 9.44
C PHE A 47 -8.90 5.36 10.69
N SER A 48 -9.74 6.19 11.28
CA SER A 48 -9.52 6.74 12.61
C SER A 48 -10.39 6.01 13.60
N LEU A 49 -9.77 5.32 14.58
CA LEU A 49 -10.45 4.49 15.54
C LEU A 49 -10.19 5.00 16.97
N THR A 50 -11.22 4.95 17.78
CA THR A 50 -11.11 5.15 19.23
C THR A 50 -11.89 4.07 19.95
N GLY A 51 -11.45 3.66 21.12
CA GLY A 51 -12.15 2.64 21.88
C GLY A 51 -11.78 2.59 23.36
N ASN A 52 -12.46 1.71 24.08
CA ASN A 52 -12.11 1.29 25.42
C ASN A 52 -11.18 0.07 25.39
N ALA A 53 -10.78 -0.41 26.55
CA ALA A 53 -9.88 -1.55 26.71
C ALA A 53 -10.42 -2.80 26.00
N GLN A 54 -9.64 -3.34 25.05
CA GLN A 54 -10.04 -4.50 24.25
C GLN A 54 -8.84 -5.17 23.56
N LEU A 55 -9.01 -6.44 23.26
CA LEU A 55 -8.15 -7.21 22.37
C LEU A 55 -8.86 -7.37 21.02
N VAL A 56 -8.26 -6.91 19.95
CA VAL A 56 -8.70 -7.22 18.60
C VAL A 56 -7.80 -8.30 18.00
N SER A 57 -8.40 -9.25 17.31
CA SER A 57 -7.67 -10.37 16.72
C SER A 57 -8.25 -10.76 15.36
N GLN A 58 -7.37 -11.11 14.44
CA GLN A 58 -7.72 -11.69 13.15
C GLN A 58 -7.20 -13.12 13.08
N SER A 59 -8.11 -14.08 12.85
CA SER A 59 -7.77 -15.50 12.80
C SER A 59 -7.28 -15.95 11.43
N ALA A 60 -6.59 -17.11 11.38
CA ALA A 60 -6.16 -17.71 10.10
C ALA A 60 -7.33 -17.98 9.14
N ALA A 61 -8.51 -18.36 9.67
CA ALA A 61 -9.70 -18.59 8.84
C ALA A 61 -10.24 -17.30 8.22
N ALA A 62 -10.14 -16.15 8.91
CA ALA A 62 -10.57 -14.85 8.40
C ALA A 62 -9.57 -14.33 7.33
N VAL A 63 -8.28 -14.55 7.54
CA VAL A 63 -7.21 -14.15 6.63
C VAL A 63 -7.32 -14.82 5.26
N SER A 64 -7.72 -16.09 5.19
CA SER A 64 -7.85 -16.83 3.91
C SER A 64 -8.89 -16.22 2.95
N GLN A 65 -9.74 -15.31 3.43
CA GLN A 65 -10.75 -14.63 2.63
C GLN A 65 -10.30 -13.26 2.10
N ILE A 66 -9.08 -12.82 2.42
CA ILE A 66 -8.54 -11.54 1.95
C ILE A 66 -7.99 -11.72 0.54
N PRO A 67 -8.59 -11.11 -0.50
CA PRO A 67 -8.23 -11.40 -1.90
C PRO A 67 -6.97 -10.69 -2.39
N LEU A 68 -6.36 -9.81 -1.60
CA LEU A 68 -5.24 -8.96 -1.99
C LEU A 68 -4.12 -8.99 -0.95
N GLU A 69 -2.89 -8.93 -1.42
CA GLU A 69 -1.73 -8.64 -0.58
C GLU A 69 -1.81 -7.19 -0.07
N VAL A 70 -2.21 -7.05 1.18
CA VAL A 70 -2.47 -5.76 1.82
C VAL A 70 -1.60 -5.62 3.05
N ALA A 71 -0.84 -4.53 3.10
CA ALA A 71 -0.19 -4.10 4.33
C ALA A 71 -1.14 -3.20 5.13
N LYS A 72 -1.09 -3.35 6.45
CA LYS A 72 -1.73 -2.43 7.39
C LYS A 72 -0.67 -1.70 8.19
N VAL A 73 -0.93 -0.42 8.43
CA VAL A 73 -0.12 0.42 9.30
C VAL A 73 -1.03 0.89 10.44
N ALA A 74 -0.70 0.53 11.66
CA ALA A 74 -1.43 0.98 12.84
C ALA A 74 -0.56 1.95 13.64
N MET A 75 -0.97 3.21 13.69
CA MET A 75 -0.29 4.31 14.40
C MET A 75 -1.08 4.64 15.66
N MET A 76 -0.47 4.46 16.82
CA MET A 76 -1.06 4.87 18.10
C MET A 76 -0.94 6.38 18.26
N THR A 77 -2.07 7.07 18.50
CA THR A 77 -2.08 8.51 18.74
C THR A 77 -2.46 8.85 20.19
N ARG A 78 -3.07 7.91 20.91
CA ARG A 78 -3.38 7.98 22.34
C ARG A 78 -3.51 6.59 22.93
N GLY A 79 -3.01 6.40 24.15
CA GLY A 79 -2.95 5.09 24.81
C GLY A 79 -1.87 4.22 24.19
N ALA A 80 -1.37 3.25 24.94
CA ALA A 80 -0.43 2.25 24.46
C ALA A 80 -1.15 0.99 24.00
N GLY A 81 -0.45 0.13 23.25
CA GLY A 81 -0.97 -1.16 22.83
C GLY A 81 0.15 -2.19 22.66
N TRP A 82 -0.23 -3.46 22.61
CA TRP A 82 0.65 -4.57 22.25
C TRP A 82 0.20 -5.18 20.95
N PHE A 83 1.11 -5.30 20.02
CA PHE A 83 0.90 -5.94 18.73
C PHE A 83 1.61 -7.28 18.67
N THR A 84 0.92 -8.32 18.23
CA THR A 84 1.47 -9.67 18.05
C THR A 84 1.16 -10.18 16.65
N GLN A 85 2.19 -10.62 15.92
CA GLN A 85 2.04 -11.35 14.66
C GLN A 85 3.11 -12.45 14.53
N GLY A 86 2.69 -13.71 14.51
CA GLY A 86 3.59 -14.85 14.45
C GLY A 86 4.46 -14.97 15.69
N ARG A 87 5.77 -14.67 15.56
CA ARG A 87 6.77 -14.69 16.67
C ARG A 87 7.17 -13.26 17.09
N THR A 88 6.51 -12.26 16.57
CA THR A 88 6.81 -10.85 16.83
C THR A 88 5.82 -10.32 17.84
N ASP A 89 6.33 -9.80 18.95
CA ASP A 89 5.59 -9.11 20.00
C ASP A 89 6.19 -7.71 20.17
N LEU A 90 5.36 -6.68 20.06
CA LEU A 90 5.79 -5.27 20.06
C LEU A 90 4.91 -4.42 20.99
N ASP A 91 5.54 -3.65 21.85
CA ASP A 91 4.91 -2.57 22.59
C ASP A 91 4.84 -1.33 21.71
N VAL A 92 3.67 -0.71 21.59
CA VAL A 92 3.43 0.44 20.70
C VAL A 92 2.92 1.61 21.53
N GLU A 93 3.74 2.63 21.65
CA GLU A 93 3.44 3.84 22.42
C GLU A 93 2.79 4.93 21.55
N PRO A 94 2.15 5.95 22.17
CA PRO A 94 1.61 7.09 21.41
C PRO A 94 2.69 7.78 20.59
N GLY A 95 2.43 7.96 19.29
CA GLY A 95 3.40 8.50 18.34
C GLY A 95 4.28 7.45 17.66
N GLU A 96 4.03 6.18 17.93
CA GLU A 96 4.66 5.06 17.25
C GLU A 96 3.67 4.32 16.36
N PHE A 97 4.19 3.56 15.41
CA PHE A 97 3.37 2.74 14.53
C PHE A 97 4.03 1.40 14.24
N VAL A 98 3.20 0.43 13.89
CA VAL A 98 3.60 -0.88 13.39
C VAL A 98 3.07 -1.09 11.99
N VAL A 99 3.84 -1.85 11.21
CA VAL A 99 3.44 -2.29 9.86
C VAL A 99 3.30 -3.80 9.88
N TYR A 100 2.26 -4.32 9.28
CA TYR A 100 2.02 -5.76 9.26
C TYR A 100 1.27 -6.23 8.02
N ASP A 101 1.50 -7.49 7.72
CA ASP A 101 0.82 -8.19 6.63
C ASP A 101 -0.60 -8.57 7.06
N ALA A 102 -1.61 -8.02 6.38
CA ALA A 102 -3.00 -8.35 6.66
C ALA A 102 -3.38 -9.79 6.25
N ALA A 103 -2.57 -10.45 5.43
CA ALA A 103 -2.74 -11.84 5.03
C ALA A 103 -2.18 -12.85 6.06
N ARG A 104 -1.77 -12.38 7.24
CA ARG A 104 -1.29 -13.22 8.35
C ARG A 104 -2.09 -12.92 9.61
N PRO A 105 -2.40 -13.93 10.45
CA PRO A 105 -3.08 -13.70 11.72
C PRO A 105 -2.32 -12.72 12.60
N TYR A 106 -3.04 -11.84 13.27
CA TYR A 106 -2.44 -10.87 14.20
C TYR A 106 -3.40 -10.56 15.37
N GLN A 107 -2.84 -9.98 16.41
CA GLN A 107 -3.56 -9.46 17.57
C GLN A 107 -3.05 -8.06 17.90
N LEU A 108 -3.96 -7.22 18.40
CA LEU A 108 -3.65 -5.91 18.93
C LEU A 108 -4.43 -5.74 20.24
N ALA A 109 -3.72 -5.63 21.37
CA ALA A 109 -4.29 -5.44 22.68
C ALA A 109 -4.12 -3.98 23.11
N MET A 110 -5.21 -3.34 23.54
CA MET A 110 -5.24 -1.99 24.06
C MET A 110 -5.87 -2.04 25.46
N PRO A 111 -5.08 -1.89 26.55
CA PRO A 111 -5.57 -2.12 27.94
C PRO A 111 -6.41 -0.96 28.47
N ASP A 112 -6.31 0.22 27.89
CA ASP A 112 -6.98 1.45 28.31
C ASP A 112 -7.79 2.10 27.20
N ARG A 113 -8.20 3.35 27.39
CA ARG A 113 -8.78 4.15 26.31
C ARG A 113 -7.70 4.54 25.31
N TRP A 114 -7.94 4.22 24.05
CA TRP A 114 -6.99 4.40 22.98
C TRP A 114 -7.56 5.17 21.80
N LYS A 115 -6.65 5.71 21.00
CA LYS A 115 -6.93 6.23 19.66
C LYS A 115 -5.81 5.78 18.74
N CYS A 116 -6.17 5.22 17.60
CA CYS A 116 -5.22 4.87 16.54
C CYS A 116 -5.72 5.28 15.17
N VAL A 117 -4.78 5.44 14.25
CA VAL A 117 -5.04 5.59 12.82
C VAL A 117 -4.53 4.33 12.13
N VAL A 118 -5.40 3.67 11.37
CA VAL A 118 -5.02 2.50 10.56
C VAL A 118 -5.08 2.89 9.09
N VAL A 119 -3.98 2.66 8.38
CA VAL A 119 -3.91 2.80 6.93
C VAL A 119 -3.85 1.40 6.33
N THR A 120 -4.76 1.12 5.41
CA THR A 120 -4.77 -0.13 4.62
C THR A 120 -4.27 0.20 3.22
N VAL A 121 -3.19 -0.45 2.80
CA VAL A 121 -2.52 -0.14 1.54
C VAL A 121 -2.18 -1.42 0.76
N PRO A 122 -2.52 -1.54 -0.52
CA PRO A 122 -2.06 -2.65 -1.35
C PRO A 122 -0.52 -2.68 -1.40
N MET A 123 0.09 -3.83 -1.12
CA MET A 123 1.57 -3.94 -1.07
C MET A 123 2.23 -3.49 -2.36
N ALA A 124 1.62 -3.78 -3.51
CA ALA A 124 2.12 -3.36 -4.81
C ALA A 124 2.25 -1.82 -4.96
N THR A 125 1.43 -1.03 -4.23
CA THR A 125 1.48 0.44 -4.32
C THR A 125 2.57 1.07 -3.45
N LEU A 126 3.09 0.33 -2.45
CA LEU A 126 4.21 0.80 -1.63
C LEU A 126 5.52 0.85 -2.42
N GLY A 127 5.66 0.02 -3.46
CA GLY A 127 6.88 -0.04 -4.27
C GLY A 127 8.13 -0.48 -3.50
N LEU A 128 7.95 -1.07 -2.33
CA LEU A 128 9.04 -1.57 -1.48
C LEU A 128 9.35 -3.03 -1.81
N PRO A 129 10.62 -3.45 -1.76
CA PRO A 129 10.98 -4.86 -1.83
C PRO A 129 10.30 -5.67 -0.72
N ALA A 130 9.91 -6.91 -0.99
CA ALA A 130 9.26 -7.78 0.00
C ALA A 130 10.09 -7.95 1.30
N GLY A 131 11.42 -7.96 1.18
CA GLY A 131 12.34 -8.00 2.33
C GLY A 131 12.21 -6.81 3.26
N VAL A 132 12.01 -5.60 2.71
CA VAL A 132 11.84 -4.36 3.49
C VAL A 132 10.59 -4.41 4.34
N LEU A 133 9.49 -4.87 3.76
CA LEU A 133 8.22 -4.97 4.48
C LEU A 133 8.30 -6.02 5.60
N ASN A 134 8.92 -7.17 5.33
CA ASN A 134 9.15 -8.20 6.33
C ASN A 134 10.01 -7.68 7.50
N GLU A 135 11.08 -6.96 7.21
CA GLU A 135 11.93 -6.37 8.24
C GLU A 135 11.17 -5.28 9.02
N ALA A 136 10.45 -4.40 8.33
CA ALA A 136 9.62 -3.37 8.95
C ALA A 136 8.56 -3.97 9.89
N SER A 137 8.00 -5.14 9.58
CA SER A 137 6.97 -5.79 10.39
C SER A 137 7.49 -6.40 11.70
N THR A 138 8.81 -6.43 11.91
CA THR A 138 9.41 -7.00 13.13
C THR A 138 9.74 -5.96 14.19
N ARG A 139 9.45 -4.69 13.97
CA ARG A 139 9.82 -3.59 14.86
C ARG A 139 8.76 -2.48 14.93
N VAL A 140 8.87 -1.68 15.98
CA VAL A 140 8.10 -0.44 16.14
C VAL A 140 8.82 0.70 15.43
N HIS A 141 8.04 1.54 14.78
CA HIS A 141 8.53 2.71 14.05
C HIS A 141 8.15 3.98 14.79
N ARG A 142 9.12 4.86 14.98
CA ARG A 142 8.87 6.17 15.58
C ARG A 142 8.47 7.19 14.52
N THR A 143 7.60 8.11 14.90
CA THR A 143 7.22 9.24 14.04
C THR A 143 8.32 10.32 14.05
N SER A 144 9.48 10.01 13.45
CA SER A 144 10.58 10.94 13.18
C SER A 144 10.70 11.14 11.66
N GLY A 145 11.34 12.19 11.22
CA GLY A 145 11.55 12.41 9.78
C GLY A 145 10.27 12.29 8.93
N ALA A 146 10.27 11.38 7.96
CA ALA A 146 9.13 11.09 7.09
C ALA A 146 7.91 10.55 7.87
N GLY A 147 8.13 9.81 8.95
CA GLY A 147 7.05 9.33 9.83
C GLY A 147 6.28 10.46 10.51
N ARG A 148 6.94 11.58 10.84
CA ARG A 148 6.29 12.77 11.40
C ARG A 148 5.43 13.48 10.35
N ALA A 149 5.93 13.61 9.13
CA ALA A 149 5.17 14.16 8.03
C ALA A 149 3.94 13.30 7.72
N LEU A 150 4.11 11.97 7.68
CA LEU A 150 3.01 11.02 7.53
C LEU A 150 1.94 11.23 8.60
N ARG A 151 2.33 11.30 9.87
CA ARG A 151 1.40 11.53 10.98
C ARG A 151 0.62 12.83 10.80
N SER A 152 1.29 13.94 10.49
CA SER A 152 0.63 15.23 10.30
C SER A 152 -0.41 15.18 9.18
N VAL A 153 -0.08 14.53 8.06
CA VAL A 153 -1.03 14.35 6.96
C VAL A 153 -2.21 13.46 7.37
N LEU A 154 -1.96 12.37 8.10
CA LEU A 154 -3.03 11.47 8.56
C LEU A 154 -3.97 12.13 9.59
N ASP A 155 -3.47 13.02 10.44
CA ASP A 155 -4.28 13.78 11.38
C ASP A 155 -5.22 14.73 10.62
N GLU A 156 -4.76 15.40 9.55
CA GLU A 156 -5.57 16.26 8.69
C GLU A 156 -6.54 15.52 7.80
N VAL A 157 -6.15 14.34 7.27
CA VAL A 157 -7.02 13.50 6.42
C VAL A 157 -8.34 13.18 7.11
N ASN A 158 -8.32 12.95 8.42
CA ASN A 158 -9.53 12.66 9.19
C ASN A 158 -10.49 13.86 9.33
N GLN A 159 -10.00 15.06 9.03
CA GLN A 159 -10.77 16.31 9.06
C GLN A 159 -11.18 16.79 7.66
N LEU A 160 -10.78 16.07 6.62
CA LEU A 160 -11.13 16.41 5.24
C LEU A 160 -12.64 16.47 5.08
N GLY A 161 -13.12 17.65 4.70
CA GLY A 161 -14.48 17.87 4.26
C GLY A 161 -14.74 17.29 2.87
N THR A 162 -15.66 17.92 2.14
CA THR A 162 -15.95 17.55 0.75
C THR A 162 -14.74 17.82 -0.14
N THR A 163 -14.12 16.77 -0.64
CA THR A 163 -12.92 16.82 -1.49
C THR A 163 -13.19 16.10 -2.80
N SER A 164 -12.70 16.61 -3.92
CA SER A 164 -12.89 15.99 -5.23
C SER A 164 -12.22 14.59 -5.31
N PRO A 165 -12.73 13.67 -6.12
CA PRO A 165 -12.11 12.35 -6.31
C PRO A 165 -10.65 12.44 -6.74
N SER A 166 -10.30 13.37 -7.62
CA SER A 166 -8.92 13.63 -8.07
C SER A 166 -8.01 14.07 -6.93
N ALA A 167 -8.48 14.97 -6.05
CA ALA A 167 -7.71 15.40 -4.88
C ALA A 167 -7.52 14.26 -3.88
N ARG A 168 -8.54 13.45 -3.64
CA ARG A 168 -8.42 12.23 -2.79
C ARG A 168 -7.42 11.23 -3.34
N HIS A 169 -7.43 11.00 -4.65
CA HIS A 169 -6.45 10.13 -5.29
C HIS A 169 -5.02 10.66 -5.08
N ARG A 170 -4.78 11.95 -5.33
CA ARG A 170 -3.46 12.58 -5.13
C ARG A 170 -3.00 12.53 -3.67
N LEU A 171 -3.91 12.73 -2.72
CA LEU A 171 -3.61 12.56 -1.29
C LEU A 171 -3.23 11.11 -0.96
N GLY A 172 -3.91 10.13 -1.54
CA GLY A 172 -3.57 8.71 -1.39
C GLY A 172 -2.15 8.41 -1.89
N VAL A 173 -1.78 8.94 -3.05
CA VAL A 173 -0.41 8.82 -3.58
C VAL A 173 0.61 9.46 -2.62
N ALA A 174 0.33 10.66 -2.09
CA ALA A 174 1.21 11.33 -1.15
C ALA A 174 1.36 10.56 0.17
N VAL A 175 0.28 10.04 0.73
CA VAL A 175 0.31 9.21 1.95
C VAL A 175 1.12 7.93 1.72
N THR A 176 0.95 7.27 0.57
CA THR A 176 1.71 6.07 0.21
C THR A 176 3.20 6.37 0.07
N ALA A 177 3.56 7.49 -0.57
CA ALA A 177 4.95 7.92 -0.71
C ALA A 177 5.61 8.26 0.65
N LEU A 178 4.89 8.97 1.53
CA LEU A 178 5.36 9.26 2.89
C LEU A 178 5.52 8.00 3.74
N LEU A 179 4.61 7.04 3.58
CA LEU A 179 4.71 5.75 4.26
C LEU A 179 5.93 4.97 3.75
N ALA A 180 6.11 4.89 2.43
CA ALA A 180 7.28 4.23 1.85
C ALA A 180 8.59 4.88 2.32
N ALA A 181 8.66 6.22 2.39
CA ALA A 181 9.81 6.95 2.92
C ALA A 181 10.05 6.65 4.41
N ALA A 182 8.98 6.65 5.24
CA ALA A 182 9.10 6.33 6.66
C ALA A 182 9.57 4.89 6.91
N LEU A 183 9.22 3.95 6.03
CA LEU A 183 9.67 2.57 6.09
C LEU A 183 11.09 2.39 5.52
N ALA A 184 11.46 3.17 4.52
CA ALA A 184 12.82 3.17 3.98
C ALA A 184 13.84 3.65 5.02
N ASP A 185 13.53 4.69 5.79
CA ASP A 185 14.39 5.16 6.91
C ASP A 185 14.69 4.07 7.93
N VAL A 186 13.81 3.07 8.03
CA VAL A 186 13.92 1.96 8.99
C VAL A 186 14.64 0.75 8.39
N ALA A 187 14.33 0.43 7.15
CA ALA A 187 14.97 -0.66 6.43
C ALA A 187 16.43 -0.34 6.09
N TYR A 188 16.75 0.95 6.00
CA TYR A 188 18.09 1.44 5.71
C TYR A 188 18.54 2.40 6.82
N PRO A 189 18.85 1.92 8.03
CA PRO A 189 19.46 2.76 9.04
C PRO A 189 20.74 3.34 8.44
N THR A 190 20.92 4.63 8.42
CA THR A 190 21.99 5.56 8.02
C THR A 190 23.29 5.00 7.37
N THR A 191 23.40 3.71 7.20
CA THR A 191 24.40 2.96 6.44
C THR A 191 23.80 2.42 5.13
N GLN A 192 23.09 3.28 4.38
CA GLN A 192 22.85 2.93 2.96
C GLN A 192 24.21 2.76 2.33
N THR A 193 24.53 1.54 1.91
CA THR A 193 25.66 1.38 1.02
C THR A 193 25.39 2.26 -0.20
N PRO A 194 26.40 2.93 -0.78
CA PRO A 194 26.21 3.73 -2.00
C PRO A 194 25.47 2.97 -3.09
N GLU A 195 25.55 1.65 -3.09
CA GLU A 195 24.87 0.75 -4.03
C GLU A 195 23.33 0.71 -3.83
N LEU A 196 22.84 0.68 -2.60
CA LEU A 196 21.40 0.70 -2.32
C LEU A 196 20.79 2.06 -2.64
N ALA A 197 21.46 3.15 -2.27
CA ALA A 197 21.03 4.50 -2.63
C ALA A 197 20.95 4.69 -4.15
N LEU A 198 21.96 4.18 -4.87
CA LEU A 198 21.99 4.20 -6.34
C LEU A 198 20.84 3.35 -6.92
N ARG A 199 20.57 2.17 -6.36
CA ARG A 199 19.48 1.31 -6.81
C ARG A 199 18.12 2.01 -6.69
N ASP A 200 17.86 2.66 -5.58
CA ASP A 200 16.61 3.39 -5.34
C ASP A 200 16.48 4.59 -6.28
N ALA A 201 17.54 5.38 -6.47
CA ALA A 201 17.57 6.49 -7.41
C ALA A 201 17.27 6.02 -8.85
N VAL A 202 17.86 4.90 -9.27
CA VAL A 202 17.60 4.29 -10.60
C VAL A 202 16.15 3.83 -10.73
N LEU A 203 15.58 3.22 -9.69
CA LEU A 203 14.16 2.81 -9.68
C LEU A 203 13.21 4.00 -9.82
N ASP A 204 13.51 5.10 -9.16
CA ASP A 204 12.72 6.33 -9.27
C ASP A 204 12.83 6.96 -10.66
N SER A 205 14.02 6.99 -11.26
CA SER A 205 14.21 7.41 -12.65
C SER A 205 13.43 6.54 -13.64
N ILE A 206 13.41 5.22 -13.46
CA ILE A 206 12.61 4.29 -14.26
C ILE A 206 11.12 4.63 -14.16
N LYS A 207 10.59 4.77 -12.94
CA LYS A 207 9.16 5.05 -12.70
C LYS A 207 8.73 6.38 -13.31
N ALA A 208 9.57 7.42 -13.17
CA ALA A 208 9.30 8.76 -13.71
C ALA A 208 9.26 8.80 -15.25
N ARG A 209 9.96 7.87 -15.92
CA ARG A 209 10.17 7.88 -17.38
C ARG A 209 9.62 6.65 -18.10
N LEU A 210 8.66 5.93 -17.53
CA LEU A 210 8.10 4.70 -18.13
C LEU A 210 7.52 4.91 -19.55
N SER A 211 6.97 6.08 -19.84
CA SER A 211 6.44 6.44 -21.15
C SER A 211 7.49 6.97 -22.14
N ASP A 212 8.74 7.12 -21.70
CA ASP A 212 9.84 7.58 -22.54
C ASP A 212 10.42 6.42 -23.39
N PRO A 213 10.38 6.50 -24.72
CA PRO A 213 10.94 5.46 -25.59
C PRO A 213 12.47 5.37 -25.51
N SER A 214 13.15 6.43 -25.09
CA SER A 214 14.62 6.44 -24.94
C SER A 214 15.09 5.72 -23.66
N LEU A 215 14.18 5.41 -22.71
CA LEU A 215 14.51 4.75 -21.46
C LEU A 215 15.17 3.39 -21.71
N SER A 216 16.43 3.31 -21.38
CA SER A 216 17.27 2.12 -21.58
C SER A 216 18.29 1.97 -20.47
N THR A 217 18.90 0.79 -20.36
CA THR A 217 19.97 0.55 -19.39
C THR A 217 21.16 1.51 -19.60
N ALA A 218 21.48 1.85 -20.84
CA ALA A 218 22.58 2.76 -21.17
C ALA A 218 22.26 4.19 -20.74
N GLU A 219 21.02 4.64 -20.96
CA GLU A 219 20.57 5.97 -20.57
C GLU A 219 20.53 6.13 -19.05
N LEU A 220 20.00 5.14 -18.32
CA LEU A 220 20.02 5.12 -16.85
C LEU A 220 21.44 5.12 -16.30
N ALA A 221 22.34 4.34 -16.89
CA ALA A 221 23.75 4.32 -16.48
C ALA A 221 24.41 5.68 -16.67
N ARG A 222 24.13 6.38 -17.77
CA ARG A 222 24.62 7.73 -18.06
C ARG A 222 24.06 8.77 -17.07
N GLU A 223 22.77 8.73 -16.82
CA GLU A 223 22.06 9.63 -15.88
C GLU A 223 22.64 9.53 -14.46
N HIS A 224 22.90 8.32 -14.01
CA HIS A 224 23.44 8.06 -12.66
C HIS A 224 24.97 7.98 -12.60
N HIS A 225 25.68 8.36 -13.67
CA HIS A 225 27.13 8.40 -13.74
C HIS A 225 27.83 7.07 -13.39
N VAL A 226 27.24 5.95 -13.78
CA VAL A 226 27.80 4.61 -13.59
C VAL A 226 27.94 3.85 -14.90
N SER A 227 28.73 2.77 -14.88
CA SER A 227 28.79 1.87 -16.04
C SER A 227 27.53 1.02 -16.18
N THR A 228 27.18 0.61 -17.39
CA THR A 228 26.08 -0.35 -17.63
C THR A 228 26.30 -1.66 -16.89
N ARG A 229 27.56 -2.09 -16.71
CA ARG A 229 27.94 -3.26 -15.93
C ARG A 229 27.61 -3.08 -14.44
N THR A 230 27.90 -1.91 -13.88
CA THR A 230 27.53 -1.58 -12.48
C THR A 230 26.03 -1.63 -12.31
N LEU A 231 25.30 -1.02 -13.25
CA LEU A 231 23.84 -1.01 -13.21
C LEU A 231 23.25 -2.44 -13.32
N GLN A 232 23.78 -3.27 -14.23
CA GLN A 232 23.36 -4.67 -14.35
C GLN A 232 23.60 -5.46 -13.06
N ARG A 233 24.76 -5.27 -12.41
CA ARG A 233 25.07 -5.94 -11.13
C ARG A 233 24.13 -5.53 -10.01
N LEU A 234 23.73 -4.26 -9.93
CA LEU A 234 22.78 -3.76 -8.93
C LEU A 234 21.41 -4.46 -9.03
N PHE A 235 21.04 -4.94 -10.20
CA PHE A 235 19.77 -5.61 -10.47
C PHE A 235 19.94 -7.10 -10.83
N GLU A 236 21.07 -7.70 -10.47
CA GLU A 236 21.35 -9.12 -10.76
C GLU A 236 20.41 -10.09 -10.05
N SER A 237 19.92 -9.69 -8.87
CA SER A 237 18.90 -10.47 -8.12
C SER A 237 17.51 -10.46 -8.79
N GLU A 238 17.25 -9.53 -9.71
CA GLU A 238 15.99 -9.47 -10.44
C GLU A 238 16.03 -10.47 -11.61
N ALA A 239 15.07 -11.38 -11.66
CA ALA A 239 15.04 -12.51 -12.60
C ALA A 239 15.21 -12.14 -14.09
N ARG A 240 14.96 -10.89 -14.47
CA ARG A 240 15.03 -10.37 -15.85
C ARG A 240 15.89 -9.12 -16.00
N GLY A 241 16.61 -8.72 -14.95
CA GLY A 241 17.42 -7.50 -14.93
C GLY A 241 16.61 -6.22 -15.18
N VAL A 242 17.30 -5.10 -15.39
CA VAL A 242 16.70 -3.77 -15.57
C VAL A 242 15.71 -3.71 -16.75
N VAL A 243 16.03 -4.33 -17.88
CA VAL A 243 15.15 -4.31 -19.07
C VAL A 243 13.83 -5.05 -18.79
N GLY A 244 13.92 -6.19 -18.12
CA GLY A 244 12.74 -6.95 -17.71
C GLY A 244 11.86 -6.16 -16.74
N MET A 245 12.49 -5.49 -15.78
CA MET A 245 11.80 -4.63 -14.81
C MET A 245 11.06 -3.47 -15.49
N ILE A 246 11.69 -2.75 -16.42
CA ILE A 246 11.03 -1.68 -17.20
C ILE A 246 9.81 -2.23 -17.92
N ARG A 247 9.93 -3.41 -18.56
CA ARG A 247 8.81 -4.06 -19.25
C ARG A 247 7.69 -4.45 -18.32
N ASP A 248 8.03 -4.98 -17.14
CA ASP A 248 7.05 -5.38 -16.14
C ASP A 248 6.30 -4.17 -15.54
N LEU A 249 6.98 -3.05 -15.29
CA LEU A 249 6.37 -1.80 -14.84
C LEU A 249 5.48 -1.18 -15.92
N ARG A 250 5.90 -1.20 -17.18
CA ARG A 250 5.06 -0.77 -18.32
C ARG A 250 3.80 -1.63 -18.46
N LEU A 251 3.93 -2.94 -18.27
CA LEU A 251 2.80 -3.86 -18.32
C LEU A 251 1.79 -3.58 -17.21
N GLU A 252 2.28 -3.24 -16.01
CA GLU A 252 1.43 -2.84 -14.88
C GLU A 252 0.72 -1.49 -15.15
N ALA A 253 1.42 -0.51 -15.72
CA ALA A 253 0.81 0.76 -16.11
C ALA A 253 -0.30 0.56 -17.17
N ILE A 254 -0.06 -0.30 -18.17
CA ILE A 254 -1.09 -0.70 -19.13
C ILE A 254 -2.29 -1.33 -18.43
N ARG A 255 -2.07 -2.22 -17.46
CA ARG A 255 -3.16 -2.84 -16.70
C ARG A 255 -4.01 -1.80 -15.98
N GLN A 256 -3.39 -0.79 -15.37
CA GLN A 256 -4.08 0.31 -14.70
C GLN A 256 -4.90 1.15 -15.67
N ASP A 257 -4.32 1.53 -16.80
CA ASP A 257 -5.02 2.29 -17.86
C ASP A 257 -6.19 1.50 -18.46
N LEU A 258 -6.06 0.18 -18.61
CA LEU A 258 -7.15 -0.67 -19.09
C LEU A 258 -8.33 -0.77 -18.12
N ALA A 259 -8.10 -0.55 -16.83
CA ALA A 259 -9.15 -0.49 -15.80
C ALA A 259 -9.77 0.91 -15.66
N ASP A 260 -9.13 1.95 -16.20
CA ASP A 260 -9.61 3.33 -16.10
C ASP A 260 -10.77 3.57 -17.10
N PRO A 261 -11.98 3.94 -16.62
CA PRO A 261 -13.10 4.31 -17.46
C PRO A 261 -12.80 5.47 -18.41
N ALA A 262 -11.87 6.37 -18.05
CA ALA A 262 -11.49 7.48 -18.94
C ALA A 262 -10.75 7.00 -20.20
N MET A 263 -10.10 5.85 -20.13
CA MET A 263 -9.33 5.24 -21.22
C MET A 263 -10.15 4.28 -22.10
N HIS A 264 -11.45 4.11 -21.84
CA HIS A 264 -12.28 3.10 -22.52
C HIS A 264 -12.37 3.27 -24.04
N ARG A 265 -12.25 4.51 -24.54
CA ARG A 265 -12.30 4.83 -25.98
C ARG A 265 -11.00 4.56 -26.73
N ARG A 266 -9.87 4.43 -26.02
CA ARG A 266 -8.59 4.16 -26.67
C ARG A 266 -8.48 2.67 -27.00
N SER A 267 -7.88 2.34 -28.13
CA SER A 267 -7.59 0.95 -28.46
C SER A 267 -6.56 0.36 -27.46
N ILE A 268 -6.50 -0.96 -27.35
CA ILE A 268 -5.46 -1.61 -26.50
C ILE A 268 -4.08 -1.30 -27.05
N ALA A 269 -3.93 -1.21 -28.38
CA ALA A 269 -2.68 -0.85 -29.04
C ALA A 269 -2.24 0.59 -28.70
N ASP A 270 -3.19 1.54 -28.69
CA ASP A 270 -2.89 2.93 -28.33
C ASP A 270 -2.48 3.08 -26.87
N VAL A 271 -3.15 2.37 -25.96
CA VAL A 271 -2.77 2.35 -24.54
C VAL A 271 -1.37 1.76 -24.38
N ALA A 272 -1.09 0.61 -25.00
CA ALA A 272 0.20 -0.04 -24.93
C ALA A 272 1.31 0.80 -25.61
N GLY A 273 1.01 1.47 -26.70
CA GLY A 273 1.91 2.40 -27.40
C GLY A 273 2.30 3.58 -26.54
N GLY A 274 1.37 4.12 -25.72
CA GLY A 274 1.67 5.16 -24.72
C GLY A 274 2.71 4.75 -23.69
N TRP A 275 2.87 3.45 -23.44
CA TRP A 275 3.87 2.87 -22.56
C TRP A 275 5.01 2.17 -23.33
N CYS A 276 5.21 2.53 -24.59
CA CYS A 276 6.30 2.01 -25.42
C CYS A 276 6.32 0.47 -25.58
N LEU A 277 5.15 -0.18 -25.48
CA LEU A 277 4.97 -1.61 -25.75
C LEU A 277 4.16 -1.79 -27.03
N THR A 278 4.85 -1.82 -28.18
CA THR A 278 4.24 -1.81 -29.52
C THR A 278 4.09 -3.20 -30.16
N ASP A 279 4.61 -4.27 -29.54
CA ASP A 279 4.42 -5.65 -30.01
C ASP A 279 3.14 -6.26 -29.40
N PRO A 280 2.03 -6.40 -30.20
CA PRO A 280 0.76 -6.91 -29.68
C PRO A 280 0.83 -8.39 -29.26
N ALA A 281 1.67 -9.17 -29.92
CA ALA A 281 1.80 -10.60 -29.64
C ALA A 281 2.54 -10.79 -28.30
N TRP A 282 3.61 -10.04 -28.09
CA TRP A 282 4.33 -10.03 -26.82
C TRP A 282 3.43 -9.53 -25.69
N LEU A 283 2.71 -8.42 -25.89
CA LEU A 283 1.78 -7.86 -24.91
C LEU A 283 0.73 -8.89 -24.48
N SER A 284 0.07 -9.55 -25.44
CA SER A 284 -0.96 -10.53 -25.15
C SER A 284 -0.43 -11.73 -24.34
N ARG A 285 0.75 -12.26 -24.74
CA ARG A 285 1.39 -13.38 -24.03
C ARG A 285 1.82 -12.99 -22.62
N SER A 286 2.50 -11.85 -22.48
CA SER A 286 3.05 -11.40 -21.19
C SER A 286 1.94 -10.98 -20.23
N PHE A 287 0.90 -10.32 -20.72
CA PHE A 287 -0.26 -9.95 -19.92
C PHE A 287 -1.02 -11.18 -19.42
N ARG A 288 -1.22 -12.18 -20.31
CA ARG A 288 -1.86 -13.45 -19.93
C ARG A 288 -1.04 -14.24 -18.93
N ALA A 289 0.28 -14.29 -19.11
CA ALA A 289 1.18 -14.98 -18.19
C ALA A 289 1.16 -14.34 -16.78
N ARG A 290 1.04 -13.00 -16.70
CA ARG A 290 1.09 -12.27 -15.42
C ARG A 290 -0.27 -12.16 -14.73
N TYR A 291 -1.36 -11.98 -15.50
CA TYR A 291 -2.70 -11.69 -14.96
C TYR A 291 -3.74 -12.76 -15.27
N GLY A 292 -3.34 -13.90 -15.86
CA GLY A 292 -4.21 -15.05 -16.14
C GLY A 292 -5.20 -14.84 -17.30
N MET A 293 -5.24 -13.65 -17.92
CA MET A 293 -6.17 -13.33 -19.00
C MET A 293 -5.60 -12.35 -20.00
N THR A 294 -6.25 -12.23 -21.18
CA THR A 294 -5.84 -11.25 -22.20
C THR A 294 -6.20 -9.82 -21.81
N PRO A 295 -5.47 -8.79 -22.34
CA PRO A 295 -5.80 -7.39 -22.10
C PRO A 295 -7.27 -7.02 -22.40
N SER A 296 -7.82 -7.56 -23.48
CA SER A 296 -9.21 -7.30 -23.86
C SER A 296 -10.23 -7.87 -22.87
N ARG A 297 -9.95 -9.07 -22.34
CA ARG A 297 -10.80 -9.68 -21.32
C ARG A 297 -10.70 -8.91 -20.00
N TYR A 298 -9.51 -8.50 -19.61
CA TYR A 298 -9.27 -7.72 -18.40
C TYR A 298 -10.04 -6.39 -18.45
N ARG A 299 -9.88 -5.60 -19.53
CA ARG A 299 -10.62 -4.34 -19.72
C ARG A 299 -12.13 -4.53 -19.58
N ARG A 300 -12.67 -5.55 -20.23
CA ARG A 300 -14.12 -5.80 -20.20
C ARG A 300 -14.63 -6.07 -18.80
N LEU A 301 -13.90 -6.86 -18.00
CA LEU A 301 -14.27 -7.17 -16.63
C LEU A 301 -14.14 -5.95 -15.72
N ALA A 302 -13.02 -5.23 -15.77
CA ALA A 302 -12.78 -4.04 -14.96
C ALA A 302 -13.83 -2.93 -15.20
N LEU A 303 -14.20 -2.71 -16.47
CA LEU A 303 -15.23 -1.73 -16.82
C LEU A 303 -16.66 -2.20 -16.48
N ALA A 304 -16.92 -3.50 -16.43
CA ALA A 304 -18.20 -4.03 -15.97
C ALA A 304 -18.36 -3.84 -14.44
N GLU A 305 -17.32 -4.11 -13.68
CA GLU A 305 -17.30 -3.87 -12.24
C GLU A 305 -17.51 -2.40 -11.89
N SER A 306 -16.86 -1.48 -12.65
CA SER A 306 -17.04 -0.03 -12.47
C SER A 306 -18.45 0.48 -12.75
N ARG A 307 -19.25 -0.26 -13.55
CA ARG A 307 -20.67 0.06 -13.87
C ARG A 307 -21.65 -0.56 -12.88
N SER A 308 -21.23 -1.60 -12.15
CA SER A 308 -22.08 -2.34 -11.21
C SER A 308 -22.03 -1.78 -9.79
N ASP A 309 -21.22 -0.75 -9.53
CA ASP A 309 -21.19 -0.02 -8.26
C ASP A 309 -22.10 1.21 -8.38
N PRO A 310 -23.40 1.11 -8.01
CA PRO A 310 -24.31 2.25 -8.01
C PRO A 310 -23.88 3.17 -6.86
N ARG A 311 -23.63 4.42 -7.16
CA ARG A 311 -23.28 5.55 -6.29
C ARG A 311 -24.15 5.65 -5.03
#